data_71f39ba1368cb120812a1abb504c65fe
#
_entry.id   71f39ba1368cb120812a1abb504c65fe
#
_cell.length_a   1.000
_cell.length_b   1.000
_cell.length_c   1.000
_cell.angle_alpha   90.00
_cell.angle_beta   90.00
_cell.angle_gamma   90.00
#
_symmetry.space_group_name_H-M   'P 1'
#
loop_
_entity.id
_entity.type
_entity.pdbx_description
1 polymer ?
#
loop_
_entity_poly.entity_id
_entity_poly.type
_entity_poly.pdbx_seq_one_letter_code
_entity_poly.pdbx_strand_id
1 'polypeptide(L)'
;MFMKYLFSILALLVFQVSIADAQGLSKPEKKVVEHIQTTTSESIDLLKESANINSGSLNIEGVKKVGAIYARELTKAGFTCTWVSMPDSIRRAGHLVAERKGKKGKKLFLIGHLDTVFEPDMPFTPFTLINDSTATGQGVNDMKGGDVIMIKALQALHAQGLLDDVTITAYFTGDEERGGEPISVSRADFIERAKLADVAIGFEGATGLNTIATARRGSSDWKLEVSAQTGHSSGIFTDRAGYGAIYEAARIINEFRTALSSEQYLTFNPGLIIGGSEINYDQNKASGSAIGKDNIISPSVVVSGDLRFLTEQQKENARAKMREIVSKH
;
A
#
# COMPACT_ATOMS: atom_id res chain seq x y z
N MET A 1 31.68 36.92 57.46
CA MET A 1 32.62 35.85 57.73
C MET A 1 32.07 34.59 57.02
N PHE A 2 32.84 34.01 56.12
CA PHE A 2 32.56 32.87 55.25
C PHE A 2 31.41 33.00 54.23
N MET A 3 31.73 33.59 53.13
CA MET A 3 31.05 33.53 51.88
C MET A 3 31.44 32.20 51.18
N LYS A 4 30.48 31.25 51.07
CA LYS A 4 30.72 30.02 50.30
C LYS A 4 30.30 30.23 48.88
N TYR A 5 31.28 30.18 47.98
CA TYR A 5 31.07 30.15 46.54
C TYR A 5 30.40 28.85 46.12
N LEU A 6 29.16 28.96 45.66
CA LEU A 6 28.47 27.85 45.01
C LEU A 6 28.80 27.91 43.53
N PHE A 7 29.75 27.13 43.09
CA PHE A 7 30.01 26.92 41.65
C PHE A 7 28.88 26.07 41.09
N SER A 8 27.95 26.71 40.39
CA SER A 8 26.99 26.03 39.53
C SER A 8 27.71 25.56 38.26
N ILE A 9 28.06 24.30 38.22
CA ILE A 9 28.50 23.66 36.98
C ILE A 9 27.24 23.48 36.12
N LEU A 10 27.03 24.44 35.23
CA LEU A 10 26.06 24.32 34.14
C LEU A 10 26.63 23.31 33.13
N ALA A 11 26.23 22.05 33.23
CA ALA A 11 26.52 21.06 32.22
C ALA A 11 25.78 21.44 30.94
N LEU A 12 26.48 22.13 30.02
CA LEU A 12 26.02 22.28 28.65
C LEU A 12 26.02 20.89 28.01
N LEU A 13 24.89 20.23 28.04
CA LEU A 13 24.60 19.11 27.13
C LEU A 13 24.53 19.71 25.71
N VAL A 14 25.67 19.77 25.05
CA VAL A 14 25.72 19.99 23.61
C VAL A 14 25.13 18.75 22.99
N PHE A 15 23.85 18.82 22.66
CA PHE A 15 23.27 17.92 21.66
C PHE A 15 24.06 18.15 20.39
N GLN A 16 25.02 17.29 20.12
CA GLN A 16 25.58 17.16 18.79
C GLN A 16 24.44 16.60 17.92
N VAL A 17 23.63 17.49 17.37
CA VAL A 17 22.90 17.18 16.17
C VAL A 17 24.00 16.90 15.15
N SER A 18 24.26 15.61 14.93
CA SER A 18 25.02 15.19 13.77
C SER A 18 24.21 15.64 12.57
N ILE A 19 24.51 16.85 12.08
CA ILE A 19 24.16 17.21 10.71
C ILE A 19 24.93 16.17 9.92
N ALA A 20 24.21 15.18 9.38
CA ALA A 20 24.74 14.32 8.35
C ALA A 20 25.01 15.26 7.17
N ASP A 21 26.23 15.81 7.13
CA ASP A 21 26.73 16.44 5.91
C ASP A 21 26.50 15.39 4.82
N ALA A 22 25.78 15.77 3.78
CA ALA A 22 25.63 14.94 2.59
C ALA A 22 27.05 14.72 2.06
N GLN A 23 27.66 13.61 2.50
CA GLN A 23 28.98 13.22 2.02
C GLN A 23 28.86 13.12 0.51
N GLY A 24 29.70 13.88 -0.19
CA GLY A 24 29.75 13.79 -1.65
C GLY A 24 30.01 12.33 -2.06
N LEU A 25 29.41 11.90 -3.15
CA LEU A 25 29.51 10.53 -3.65
C LEU A 25 30.97 10.06 -3.70
N SER A 26 31.21 8.87 -3.19
CA SER A 26 32.51 8.18 -3.31
C SER A 26 32.83 7.87 -4.77
N LYS A 27 34.09 7.52 -5.07
CA LYS A 27 34.48 7.17 -6.44
C LYS A 27 33.66 6.02 -7.05
N PRO A 28 33.39 4.90 -6.33
CA PRO A 28 32.49 3.85 -6.83
C PRO A 28 31.06 4.36 -7.10
N GLU A 29 30.49 5.13 -6.20
CA GLU A 29 29.12 5.67 -6.37
C GLU A 29 29.03 6.60 -7.58
N LYS A 30 30.05 7.45 -7.82
CA LYS A 30 30.10 8.30 -9.04
C LYS A 30 30.08 7.45 -10.30
N LYS A 31 30.79 6.32 -10.34
CA LYS A 31 30.80 5.41 -11.49
C LYS A 31 29.44 4.74 -11.70
N VAL A 32 28.73 4.39 -10.63
CA VAL A 32 27.37 3.86 -10.72
C VAL A 32 26.42 4.89 -11.31
N VAL A 33 26.48 6.14 -10.84
CA VAL A 33 25.67 7.25 -11.37
C VAL A 33 25.98 7.49 -12.84
N GLU A 34 27.26 7.55 -13.21
CA GLU A 34 27.71 7.72 -14.62
C GLU A 34 27.18 6.56 -15.49
N HIS A 35 27.24 5.31 -15.03
CA HIS A 35 26.68 4.18 -15.75
C HIS A 35 25.17 4.34 -15.98
N ILE A 36 24.40 4.73 -14.97
CA ILE A 36 22.97 4.97 -15.09
C ILE A 36 22.69 6.10 -16.11
N GLN A 37 23.43 7.20 -16.03
CA GLN A 37 23.27 8.32 -16.96
C GLN A 37 23.53 7.90 -18.41
N THR A 38 24.54 7.07 -18.66
CA THR A 38 24.89 6.60 -20.01
C THR A 38 23.91 5.55 -20.53
N THR A 39 23.14 4.88 -19.68
CA THR A 39 22.17 3.83 -20.04
C THR A 39 20.71 4.28 -19.86
N THR A 40 20.44 5.58 -19.73
CA THR A 40 19.08 6.11 -19.52
C THR A 40 18.13 5.75 -20.68
N SER A 41 18.59 5.78 -21.93
CA SER A 41 17.78 5.39 -23.07
C SER A 41 17.33 3.92 -23.00
N GLU A 42 18.23 3.02 -22.60
CA GLU A 42 17.90 1.61 -22.42
C GLU A 42 16.89 1.40 -21.27
N SER A 43 16.91 2.27 -20.25
CA SER A 43 15.94 2.23 -19.16
C SER A 43 14.55 2.61 -19.66
N ILE A 44 14.45 3.64 -20.52
CA ILE A 44 13.19 4.05 -21.15
C ILE A 44 12.69 2.97 -22.09
N ASP A 45 13.57 2.34 -22.87
CA ASP A 45 13.20 1.24 -23.77
C ASP A 45 12.65 0.03 -22.99
N LEU A 46 13.26 -0.32 -21.87
CA LEU A 46 12.78 -1.40 -21.00
C LEU A 46 11.40 -1.06 -20.39
N LEU A 47 11.20 0.18 -19.94
CA LEU A 47 9.89 0.64 -19.46
C LEU A 47 8.84 0.57 -20.56
N LYS A 48 9.18 1.04 -21.77
CA LYS A 48 8.30 0.96 -22.94
C LYS A 48 7.96 -0.48 -23.30
N GLU A 49 8.93 -1.38 -23.30
CA GLU A 49 8.73 -2.80 -23.59
C GLU A 49 7.72 -3.43 -22.61
N SER A 50 7.90 -3.21 -21.29
CA SER A 50 7.03 -3.75 -20.26
C SER A 50 5.66 -3.07 -20.21
N ALA A 51 5.58 -1.75 -20.38
CA ALA A 51 4.32 -1.00 -20.33
C ALA A 51 3.42 -1.27 -21.56
N ASN A 52 3.99 -1.69 -22.68
CA ASN A 52 3.23 -2.09 -23.86
C ASN A 52 2.65 -3.51 -23.78
N ILE A 53 2.77 -4.16 -22.63
CA ILE A 53 2.11 -5.43 -22.33
C ILE A 53 1.02 -5.16 -21.31
N ASN A 54 -0.25 -5.45 -21.67
CA ASN A 54 -1.31 -5.47 -20.66
C ASN A 54 -1.02 -6.57 -19.64
N SER A 55 -0.90 -6.19 -18.38
CA SER A 55 -0.61 -7.09 -17.26
C SER A 55 -1.60 -6.87 -16.09
N GLY A 56 -2.88 -6.67 -16.37
CA GLY A 56 -3.90 -6.70 -15.32
C GLY A 56 -3.76 -7.96 -14.46
N SER A 57 -4.07 -7.89 -13.17
CA SER A 57 -3.84 -9.01 -12.22
C SER A 57 -4.51 -10.32 -12.67
N LEU A 58 -5.59 -10.25 -13.44
CA LEU A 58 -6.29 -11.41 -14.00
C LEU A 58 -5.71 -11.86 -15.36
N ASN A 59 -4.86 -11.07 -15.99
CA ASN A 59 -4.17 -11.41 -17.23
C ASN A 59 -2.90 -12.23 -16.97
N ILE A 60 -3.08 -13.50 -16.62
CA ILE A 60 -1.99 -14.42 -16.26
C ILE A 60 -0.86 -14.41 -17.28
N GLU A 61 -1.18 -14.43 -18.56
CA GLU A 61 -0.18 -14.46 -19.64
C GLU A 61 0.56 -13.11 -19.77
N GLY A 62 -0.12 -11.99 -19.59
CA GLY A 62 0.47 -10.67 -19.59
C GLY A 62 1.46 -10.48 -18.44
N VAL A 63 1.06 -10.86 -17.24
CA VAL A 63 1.93 -10.81 -16.03
C VAL A 63 3.17 -11.68 -16.23
N LYS A 64 3.03 -12.91 -16.74
CA LYS A 64 4.17 -13.79 -17.04
C LYS A 64 5.11 -13.19 -18.10
N LYS A 65 4.59 -12.54 -19.14
CA LYS A 65 5.40 -11.87 -20.17
C LYS A 65 6.23 -10.73 -19.58
N VAL A 66 5.65 -9.90 -18.72
CA VAL A 66 6.40 -8.83 -18.01
C VAL A 66 7.48 -9.47 -17.14
N GLY A 67 7.13 -10.51 -16.36
CA GLY A 67 8.09 -11.24 -15.55
C GLY A 67 9.25 -11.84 -16.37
N ALA A 68 8.99 -12.37 -17.55
CA ALA A 68 10.03 -12.90 -18.44
C ALA A 68 11.00 -11.81 -18.92
N ILE A 69 10.50 -10.60 -19.22
CA ILE A 69 11.34 -9.45 -19.56
C ILE A 69 12.26 -9.08 -18.39
N TYR A 70 11.73 -8.97 -17.19
CA TYR A 70 12.50 -8.60 -16.00
C TYR A 70 13.50 -9.70 -15.61
N ALA A 71 13.11 -10.97 -15.71
CA ALA A 71 14.03 -12.10 -15.51
C ALA A 71 15.21 -12.06 -16.48
N ARG A 72 14.99 -11.75 -17.77
CA ARG A 72 16.03 -11.56 -18.78
C ARG A 72 17.04 -10.49 -18.33
N GLU A 73 16.55 -9.35 -17.87
CA GLU A 73 17.39 -8.21 -17.47
C GLU A 73 18.15 -8.48 -16.16
N LEU A 74 17.52 -9.14 -15.19
CA LEU A 74 18.15 -9.51 -13.91
C LEU A 74 19.19 -10.61 -14.09
N THR A 75 18.98 -11.54 -15.03
CA THR A 75 19.99 -12.54 -15.39
C THR A 75 21.29 -11.91 -15.90
N LYS A 76 21.21 -10.81 -16.68
CA LYS A 76 22.38 -10.04 -17.11
C LYS A 76 23.17 -9.44 -15.92
N ALA A 77 22.49 -9.15 -14.81
CA ALA A 77 23.11 -8.67 -13.57
C ALA A 77 23.56 -9.82 -12.62
N GLY A 78 23.58 -11.06 -13.12
CA GLY A 78 24.06 -12.23 -12.37
C GLY A 78 23.09 -12.78 -11.33
N PHE A 79 21.79 -12.51 -11.49
CA PHE A 79 20.75 -13.11 -10.65
C PHE A 79 20.27 -14.45 -11.20
N THR A 80 19.93 -15.36 -10.31
CA THR A 80 19.19 -16.58 -10.63
C THR A 80 17.70 -16.29 -10.50
N CYS A 81 16.96 -16.40 -11.59
CA CYS A 81 15.54 -16.10 -11.64
C CYS A 81 14.70 -17.37 -11.57
N THR A 82 13.67 -17.38 -10.72
CA THR A 82 12.70 -18.48 -10.57
C THR A 82 11.29 -17.93 -10.59
N TRP A 83 10.35 -18.75 -11.09
CA TRP A 83 8.94 -18.43 -11.06
C TRP A 83 8.24 -19.19 -9.95
N VAL A 84 7.59 -18.48 -9.02
CA VAL A 84 6.77 -19.09 -7.97
C VAL A 84 5.34 -19.18 -8.49
N SER A 85 4.94 -20.39 -8.87
CA SER A 85 3.60 -20.65 -9.40
C SER A 85 2.55 -20.64 -8.30
N MET A 86 1.37 -20.15 -8.62
CA MET A 86 0.19 -20.26 -7.76
C MET A 86 -0.60 -21.52 -8.07
N PRO A 87 -1.30 -22.10 -7.07
CA PRO A 87 -2.32 -23.13 -7.34
C PRO A 87 -3.39 -22.61 -8.31
N ASP A 88 -3.91 -23.47 -9.19
CA ASP A 88 -4.90 -23.09 -10.19
C ASP A 88 -6.17 -22.46 -9.57
N SER A 89 -6.52 -22.88 -8.35
CA SER A 89 -7.66 -22.31 -7.60
C SER A 89 -7.50 -20.81 -7.29
N ILE A 90 -6.27 -20.31 -7.21
CA ILE A 90 -5.96 -18.89 -6.94
C ILE A 90 -6.20 -18.04 -8.19
N ARG A 91 -6.06 -18.61 -9.39
CA ARG A 91 -6.23 -17.93 -10.68
C ARG A 91 -5.41 -16.64 -10.80
N ARG A 92 -4.12 -16.72 -10.42
CA ARG A 92 -3.11 -15.66 -10.55
C ARG A 92 -1.86 -16.22 -11.21
N ALA A 93 -1.09 -15.34 -11.82
CA ALA A 93 0.10 -15.72 -12.57
C ALA A 93 1.20 -16.34 -11.70
N GLY A 94 1.29 -15.94 -10.45
CA GLY A 94 2.41 -16.23 -9.58
C GLY A 94 3.40 -15.06 -9.53
N HIS A 95 4.63 -15.32 -9.11
CA HIS A 95 5.62 -14.29 -8.79
C HIS A 95 6.96 -14.57 -9.44
N LEU A 96 7.69 -13.53 -9.81
CA LEU A 96 9.09 -13.62 -10.20
C LEU A 96 9.97 -13.38 -8.98
N VAL A 97 10.94 -14.29 -8.76
CA VAL A 97 11.96 -14.14 -7.72
C VAL A 97 13.32 -14.20 -8.36
N ALA A 98 14.13 -13.17 -8.14
CA ALA A 98 15.50 -13.11 -8.60
C ALA A 98 16.46 -13.04 -7.40
N GLU A 99 17.35 -14.01 -7.28
CA GLU A 99 18.22 -14.16 -6.13
C GLU A 99 19.70 -14.08 -6.52
N ARG A 100 20.46 -13.40 -5.68
CA ARG A 100 21.91 -13.41 -5.69
C ARG A 100 22.40 -13.64 -4.27
N LYS A 101 23.30 -14.61 -4.07
CA LYS A 101 23.87 -14.93 -2.76
C LYS A 101 25.25 -14.30 -2.62
N GLY A 102 25.41 -13.46 -1.63
CA GLY A 102 26.69 -12.89 -1.19
C GLY A 102 27.18 -13.56 0.10
N LYS A 103 28.36 -13.14 0.55
CA LYS A 103 29.03 -13.70 1.73
C LYS A 103 29.05 -12.74 2.92
N LYS A 104 28.69 -11.49 2.73
CA LYS A 104 28.85 -10.40 3.71
C LYS A 104 27.67 -9.42 3.66
N GLY A 105 27.63 -8.55 4.65
CA GLY A 105 26.70 -7.42 4.70
C GLY A 105 25.28 -7.82 5.07
N LYS A 106 24.37 -6.87 4.87
CA LYS A 106 22.94 -7.04 5.10
C LYS A 106 22.30 -7.82 3.95
N LYS A 107 21.30 -8.62 4.29
CA LYS A 107 20.44 -9.29 3.29
C LYS A 107 19.34 -8.33 2.89
N LEU A 108 19.26 -8.02 1.61
CA LEU A 108 18.29 -7.10 1.07
C LEU A 108 17.11 -7.86 0.44
N PHE A 109 15.90 -7.37 0.69
CA PHE A 109 14.67 -7.80 0.05
C PHE A 109 14.09 -6.62 -0.72
N LEU A 110 14.15 -6.68 -2.04
CA LEU A 110 13.69 -5.63 -2.93
C LEU A 110 12.32 -6.01 -3.47
N ILE A 111 11.37 -5.10 -3.42
CA ILE A 111 9.95 -5.39 -3.67
C ILE A 111 9.44 -4.57 -4.85
N GLY A 112 8.85 -5.28 -5.81
CA GLY A 112 8.09 -4.73 -6.91
C GLY A 112 6.88 -5.58 -7.26
N HIS A 113 6.10 -5.17 -8.27
CA HIS A 113 5.02 -5.98 -8.81
C HIS A 113 4.90 -5.89 -10.34
N LEU A 114 4.44 -7.00 -10.94
CA LEU A 114 4.34 -7.19 -12.39
C LEU A 114 2.98 -6.79 -12.94
N ASP A 115 1.95 -6.86 -12.08
CA ASP A 115 0.57 -6.61 -12.46
C ASP A 115 0.21 -5.12 -12.43
N THR A 116 -0.97 -4.82 -12.91
CA THR A 116 -1.55 -3.47 -12.93
C THR A 116 -3.06 -3.56 -12.71
N VAL A 117 -3.70 -2.45 -12.34
CA VAL A 117 -5.17 -2.34 -12.25
C VAL A 117 -5.89 -2.48 -13.59
N PHE A 118 -5.17 -2.46 -14.71
CA PHE A 118 -5.75 -2.42 -16.05
C PHE A 118 -6.03 -3.83 -16.59
N GLU A 119 -7.25 -4.32 -16.39
CA GLU A 119 -7.66 -5.64 -16.85
C GLU A 119 -7.84 -5.70 -18.38
N PRO A 120 -7.85 -6.90 -19.00
CA PRO A 120 -7.91 -7.04 -20.48
C PRO A 120 -9.16 -6.48 -21.17
N ASP A 121 -10.25 -6.33 -20.43
CA ASP A 121 -11.51 -5.74 -20.91
C ASP A 121 -11.52 -4.21 -20.86
N MET A 122 -10.49 -3.59 -20.29
CA MET A 122 -10.32 -2.14 -20.25
C MET A 122 -9.58 -1.64 -21.52
N PRO A 123 -9.84 -0.40 -21.97
CA PRO A 123 -9.10 0.20 -23.07
C PRO A 123 -7.59 0.21 -22.81
N PHE A 124 -6.81 -0.30 -23.76
CA PHE A 124 -5.35 -0.32 -23.64
C PHE A 124 -4.76 1.06 -23.97
N THR A 125 -3.93 1.58 -23.06
CA THR A 125 -3.16 2.81 -23.26
C THR A 125 -1.68 2.46 -23.41
N PRO A 126 -1.10 2.56 -24.64
CA PRO A 126 0.30 2.23 -24.87
C PRO A 126 1.23 3.27 -24.24
N PHE A 127 2.48 2.88 -24.02
CA PHE A 127 3.53 3.80 -23.61
C PHE A 127 3.70 4.92 -24.67
N THR A 128 3.61 6.16 -24.21
CA THR A 128 3.78 7.34 -25.05
C THR A 128 4.60 8.40 -24.31
N LEU A 129 5.68 8.86 -24.91
CA LEU A 129 6.38 10.05 -24.41
C LEU A 129 5.55 11.29 -24.76
N ILE A 130 5.21 12.08 -23.75
CA ILE A 130 4.52 13.36 -23.90
C ILE A 130 5.54 14.47 -24.17
N ASN A 131 6.68 14.39 -23.49
CA ASN A 131 7.83 15.28 -23.66
C ASN A 131 9.10 14.60 -23.09
N ASP A 132 10.21 15.31 -23.04
CA ASP A 132 11.52 14.80 -22.61
C ASP A 132 11.55 14.29 -21.14
N SER A 133 10.54 14.62 -20.35
CA SER A 133 10.49 14.29 -18.89
C SER A 133 9.23 13.54 -18.47
N THR A 134 8.29 13.33 -19.38
CA THR A 134 6.98 12.77 -19.02
C THR A 134 6.54 11.72 -20.02
N ALA A 135 6.14 10.57 -19.51
CA ALA A 135 5.51 9.49 -20.27
C ALA A 135 4.16 9.10 -19.68
N THR A 136 3.29 8.52 -20.50
CA THR A 136 2.05 7.88 -20.08
C THR A 136 2.00 6.46 -20.60
N GLY A 137 1.18 5.61 -19.99
CA GLY A 137 0.99 4.21 -20.35
C GLY A 137 0.53 3.39 -19.15
N GLN A 138 0.00 2.19 -19.40
CA GLN A 138 -0.49 1.32 -18.32
C GLN A 138 0.66 0.84 -17.42
N GLY A 139 0.58 1.19 -16.12
CA GLY A 139 1.55 0.80 -15.12
C GLY A 139 2.90 1.55 -15.16
N VAL A 140 3.06 2.64 -15.94
CA VAL A 140 4.33 3.38 -16.02
C VAL A 140 4.75 3.98 -14.67
N ASN A 141 3.80 4.35 -13.83
CA ASN A 141 4.06 4.89 -12.48
C ASN A 141 3.83 3.84 -11.39
N ASP A 142 2.85 2.97 -11.58
CA ASP A 142 2.44 1.93 -10.63
C ASP A 142 2.45 0.56 -11.33
N MET A 143 3.54 -0.30 -11.14
CA MET A 143 4.82 0.26 -10.65
C MET A 143 5.97 -0.11 -11.60
N LYS A 144 5.72 -0.35 -12.90
CA LYS A 144 6.75 -0.77 -13.89
C LYS A 144 7.95 0.20 -13.94
N GLY A 145 7.72 1.52 -13.71
CA GLY A 145 8.79 2.49 -13.59
C GLY A 145 9.71 2.20 -12.41
N GLY A 146 9.14 1.88 -11.24
CA GLY A 146 9.89 1.46 -10.06
C GLY A 146 10.65 0.16 -10.26
N ASP A 147 10.04 -0.82 -10.93
CA ASP A 147 10.71 -2.08 -11.29
C ASP A 147 11.91 -1.84 -12.20
N VAL A 148 11.78 -0.98 -13.20
CA VAL A 148 12.89 -0.61 -14.09
C VAL A 148 13.99 0.10 -13.33
N ILE A 149 13.66 1.02 -12.40
CA ILE A 149 14.65 1.67 -11.53
C ILE A 149 15.42 0.63 -10.72
N MET A 150 14.72 -0.34 -10.09
CA MET A 150 15.34 -1.43 -9.35
C MET A 150 16.29 -2.24 -10.23
N ILE A 151 15.84 -2.69 -11.39
CA ILE A 151 16.63 -3.52 -12.31
C ILE A 151 17.87 -2.77 -12.79
N LYS A 152 17.73 -1.50 -13.21
CA LYS A 152 18.84 -0.71 -13.72
C LYS A 152 19.85 -0.34 -12.63
N ALA A 153 19.41 -0.08 -11.40
CA ALA A 153 20.28 0.09 -10.27
C ALA A 153 21.12 -1.16 -10.00
N LEU A 154 20.51 -2.35 -10.04
CA LEU A 154 21.20 -3.63 -9.87
C LEU A 154 22.20 -3.89 -11.01
N GLN A 155 21.84 -3.60 -12.26
CA GLN A 155 22.76 -3.72 -13.40
C GLN A 155 23.97 -2.79 -13.26
N ALA A 156 23.75 -1.52 -12.85
CA ALA A 156 24.81 -0.56 -12.66
C ALA A 156 25.77 -0.97 -11.52
N LEU A 157 25.24 -1.46 -10.40
CA LEU A 157 26.04 -1.99 -9.31
C LEU A 157 26.83 -3.25 -9.72
N HIS A 158 26.20 -4.14 -10.47
CA HIS A 158 26.85 -5.33 -11.01
C HIS A 158 28.03 -4.98 -11.94
N ALA A 159 27.83 -4.05 -12.85
CA ALA A 159 28.85 -3.58 -13.77
C ALA A 159 30.10 -2.98 -13.07
N GLN A 160 29.94 -2.51 -11.83
CA GLN A 160 31.04 -1.99 -11.00
C GLN A 160 31.57 -3.04 -9.99
N GLY A 161 31.12 -4.31 -10.04
CA GLY A 161 31.53 -5.36 -9.10
C GLY A 161 31.09 -5.15 -7.65
N LEU A 162 30.07 -4.32 -7.42
CA LEU A 162 29.62 -3.94 -6.08
C LEU A 162 28.57 -4.89 -5.47
N LEU A 163 28.16 -5.92 -6.22
CA LEU A 163 27.16 -6.90 -5.75
C LEU A 163 27.76 -8.21 -5.26
N ASP A 164 29.09 -8.44 -5.39
CA ASP A 164 29.70 -9.77 -5.23
C ASP A 164 29.57 -10.33 -3.81
N ASP A 165 29.53 -9.48 -2.81
CA ASP A 165 29.43 -9.86 -1.41
C ASP A 165 28.01 -9.72 -0.82
N VAL A 166 27.05 -9.15 -1.55
CA VAL A 166 25.71 -8.81 -1.02
C VAL A 166 24.69 -9.89 -1.37
N THR A 167 23.93 -10.33 -0.38
CA THR A 167 22.76 -11.20 -0.61
C THR A 167 21.54 -10.34 -0.92
N ILE A 168 20.94 -10.57 -2.09
CA ILE A 168 19.77 -9.82 -2.57
C ILE A 168 18.70 -10.80 -3.05
N THR A 169 17.48 -10.59 -2.61
CA THR A 169 16.28 -11.19 -3.18
C THR A 169 15.43 -10.05 -3.75
N ALA A 170 15.29 -9.96 -5.06
CA ALA A 170 14.34 -9.08 -5.72
C ALA A 170 13.07 -9.89 -6.02
N TYR A 171 11.96 -9.46 -5.45
CA TYR A 171 10.68 -10.15 -5.49
C TYR A 171 9.65 -9.28 -6.18
N PHE A 172 9.06 -9.79 -7.26
CA PHE A 172 8.03 -9.12 -8.02
C PHE A 172 6.74 -9.94 -7.91
N THR A 173 5.77 -9.42 -7.19
CA THR A 173 4.46 -10.06 -7.09
C THR A 173 3.67 -9.92 -8.40
N GLY A 174 2.86 -10.89 -8.74
CA GLY A 174 2.02 -10.83 -9.93
C GLY A 174 0.55 -10.63 -9.62
N ASP A 175 0.22 -10.15 -8.42
CA ASP A 175 -1.14 -9.95 -7.94
C ASP A 175 -1.21 -8.91 -6.80
N GLU A 176 -0.37 -7.86 -6.87
CA GLU A 176 -0.39 -6.79 -5.86
C GLU A 176 -1.71 -6.04 -5.91
N GLU A 177 -2.13 -5.63 -7.09
CA GLU A 177 -3.31 -4.81 -7.35
C GLU A 177 -4.62 -5.54 -7.09
N ARG A 178 -4.60 -6.84 -7.28
CA ARG A 178 -5.74 -7.70 -6.96
C ARG A 178 -5.27 -9.05 -6.43
N GLY A 179 -5.06 -9.12 -5.12
CA GLY A 179 -4.54 -10.28 -4.42
C GLY A 179 -5.31 -11.56 -4.73
N GLY A 180 -4.59 -12.68 -4.88
CA GLY A 180 -5.20 -14.00 -4.98
C GLY A 180 -5.75 -14.47 -3.63
N GLU A 181 -6.96 -15.01 -3.61
CA GLU A 181 -7.59 -15.50 -2.39
C GLU A 181 -7.51 -17.03 -2.26
N PRO A 182 -7.24 -17.55 -1.05
CA PRO A 182 -6.96 -16.81 0.18
C PRO A 182 -5.56 -16.17 0.17
N ILE A 183 -5.46 -14.95 0.68
CA ILE A 183 -4.22 -14.14 0.69
C ILE A 183 -3.06 -14.85 1.41
N SER A 184 -3.37 -15.70 2.37
CA SER A 184 -2.38 -16.51 3.09
C SER A 184 -1.64 -17.51 2.16
N VAL A 185 -2.26 -17.94 1.07
CA VAL A 185 -1.65 -18.80 0.05
C VAL A 185 -0.85 -17.95 -0.93
N SER A 186 -1.44 -16.88 -1.43
CA SER A 186 -0.80 -15.99 -2.40
C SER A 186 0.45 -15.32 -1.84
N ARG A 187 0.51 -14.98 -0.57
CA ARG A 187 1.65 -14.30 0.07
C ARG A 187 2.59 -15.22 0.85
N ALA A 188 2.37 -16.54 0.86
CA ALA A 188 3.15 -17.47 1.68
C ALA A 188 4.66 -17.41 1.37
N ASP A 189 5.06 -17.58 0.13
CA ASP A 189 6.47 -17.56 -0.29
C ASP A 189 7.12 -16.17 -0.09
N PHE A 190 6.37 -15.10 -0.39
CA PHE A 190 6.81 -13.72 -0.15
C PHE A 190 7.16 -13.49 1.33
N ILE A 191 6.26 -13.88 2.24
CA ILE A 191 6.44 -13.70 3.67
C ILE A 191 7.62 -14.50 4.19
N GLU A 192 7.76 -15.78 3.77
CA GLU A 192 8.85 -16.63 4.22
C GLU A 192 10.22 -16.08 3.76
N ARG A 193 10.34 -15.59 2.53
CA ARG A 193 11.58 -14.99 2.05
C ARG A 193 11.86 -13.63 2.72
N ALA A 194 10.84 -12.80 2.92
CA ALA A 194 10.99 -11.50 3.57
C ALA A 194 11.51 -11.63 5.01
N LYS A 195 11.09 -12.65 5.76
CA LYS A 195 11.58 -12.94 7.12
C LYS A 195 13.09 -13.24 7.19
N LEU A 196 13.71 -13.63 6.08
CA LEU A 196 15.13 -13.94 6.01
C LEU A 196 16.01 -12.72 5.74
N ALA A 197 15.40 -11.57 5.45
CA ALA A 197 16.09 -10.34 5.10
C ALA A 197 16.31 -9.43 6.32
N ASP A 198 17.35 -8.61 6.25
CA ASP A 198 17.64 -7.58 7.27
C ASP A 198 17.01 -6.22 6.91
N VAL A 199 16.80 -5.97 5.62
CA VAL A 199 16.25 -4.71 5.09
C VAL A 199 15.34 -5.03 3.92
N ALA A 200 14.15 -4.42 3.90
CA ALA A 200 13.24 -4.44 2.75
C ALA A 200 13.12 -3.04 2.14
N ILE A 201 13.13 -2.98 0.81
CA ILE A 201 12.99 -1.73 0.04
C ILE A 201 11.92 -1.94 -1.04
N GLY A 202 10.82 -1.19 -0.96
CA GLY A 202 9.79 -1.14 -2.01
C GLY A 202 10.09 -0.03 -3.00
N PHE A 203 9.83 -0.29 -4.27
CA PHE A 203 10.07 0.65 -5.38
C PHE A 203 8.78 1.27 -5.91
N GLU A 204 7.77 1.34 -5.08
CA GLU A 204 6.51 2.03 -5.33
C GLU A 204 6.67 3.54 -5.52
N GLY A 205 5.59 4.19 -5.98
CA GLY A 205 5.56 5.63 -6.21
C GLY A 205 6.02 6.45 -5.01
N ALA A 206 7.05 7.27 -5.21
CA ALA A 206 7.59 8.16 -4.18
C ALA A 206 6.72 9.42 -4.03
N THR A 207 6.62 9.94 -2.79
CA THR A 207 5.94 11.20 -2.51
C THR A 207 6.78 12.44 -2.88
N GLY A 208 8.02 12.23 -3.34
CA GLY A 208 8.95 13.26 -3.80
C GLY A 208 10.35 12.71 -4.03
N LEU A 209 11.17 13.40 -4.82
CA LEU A 209 12.51 12.96 -5.22
C LEU A 209 13.49 12.78 -4.05
N ASN A 210 13.25 13.49 -2.93
CA ASN A 210 14.13 13.50 -1.76
C ASN A 210 13.46 12.86 -0.54
N THR A 211 12.47 12.01 -0.73
CA THR A 211 11.72 11.39 0.36
C THR A 211 11.73 9.88 0.27
N ILE A 212 11.84 9.23 1.43
CA ILE A 212 11.68 7.78 1.59
C ILE A 212 10.58 7.56 2.62
N ALA A 213 9.56 6.79 2.26
CA ALA A 213 8.53 6.38 3.20
C ALA A 213 9.08 5.25 4.09
N THR A 214 9.24 5.52 5.38
CA THR A 214 9.74 4.54 6.36
C THR A 214 8.63 3.87 7.16
N ALA A 215 7.39 4.35 7.02
CA ALA A 215 6.21 3.76 7.62
C ALA A 215 4.97 4.10 6.77
N ARG A 216 4.00 3.20 6.75
CA ARG A 216 2.68 3.41 6.14
C ARG A 216 1.60 3.07 7.14
N ARG A 217 0.46 3.76 7.05
CA ARG A 217 -0.71 3.39 7.83
C ARG A 217 -1.33 2.13 7.27
N GLY A 218 -1.75 1.22 8.17
CA GLY A 218 -2.60 0.10 7.81
C GLY A 218 -4.00 0.57 7.40
N SER A 219 -4.70 -0.29 6.68
CA SER A 219 -6.09 -0.09 6.24
C SER A 219 -6.97 -1.24 6.73
N SER A 220 -8.19 -0.92 7.08
CA SER A 220 -9.22 -1.89 7.44
C SER A 220 -10.59 -1.30 7.20
N ASP A 221 -11.56 -2.14 6.89
CA ASP A 221 -12.94 -1.73 6.72
C ASP A 221 -13.73 -1.84 8.02
N TRP A 222 -14.82 -1.09 8.09
CA TRP A 222 -15.85 -1.22 9.13
C TRP A 222 -17.25 -1.10 8.52
N LYS A 223 -18.19 -1.76 9.18
CA LYS A 223 -19.61 -1.71 8.84
C LYS A 223 -20.43 -1.49 10.10
N LEU A 224 -21.39 -0.59 10.03
CA LEU A 224 -22.43 -0.35 11.05
C LEU A 224 -23.78 -0.71 10.44
N GLU A 225 -24.49 -1.60 11.11
CA GLU A 225 -25.88 -1.94 10.81
C GLU A 225 -26.75 -1.47 11.96
N VAL A 226 -27.76 -0.68 11.65
CA VAL A 226 -28.71 -0.17 12.63
C VAL A 226 -30.12 -0.66 12.26
N SER A 227 -30.77 -1.24 13.25
CA SER A 227 -32.17 -1.68 13.13
C SER A 227 -33.03 -0.97 14.16
N ALA A 228 -34.22 -0.58 13.77
CA ALA A 228 -35.19 0.07 14.64
C ALA A 228 -36.61 -0.36 14.34
N GLN A 229 -37.53 -0.06 15.24
CA GLN A 229 -38.94 -0.29 15.02
C GLN A 229 -39.48 0.64 13.93
N THR A 230 -40.21 0.11 12.96
CA THR A 230 -40.92 0.91 11.96
C THR A 230 -42.27 1.34 12.45
N GLY A 231 -42.83 2.41 11.87
CA GLY A 231 -44.14 2.94 12.19
C GLY A 231 -44.48 4.17 11.37
N HIS A 232 -45.66 4.73 11.57
CA HIS A 232 -46.03 5.98 10.93
C HIS A 232 -45.28 7.15 11.59
N SER A 233 -44.77 8.10 10.77
CA SER A 233 -43.96 9.24 11.25
C SER A 233 -44.61 10.14 12.29
N SER A 234 -45.94 10.19 12.36
CA SER A 234 -46.64 10.91 13.42
C SER A 234 -46.41 10.33 14.83
N GLY A 235 -45.94 9.10 14.93
CA GLY A 235 -45.60 8.43 16.18
C GLY A 235 -44.12 8.52 16.58
N ILE A 236 -43.29 9.18 15.78
CA ILE A 236 -41.85 9.32 16.06
C ILE A 236 -41.61 10.10 17.37
N PHE A 237 -40.57 9.78 18.11
CA PHE A 237 -40.19 10.33 19.42
C PHE A 237 -41.13 9.96 20.57
N THR A 238 -42.00 8.96 20.38
CA THR A 238 -42.74 8.34 21.51
C THR A 238 -41.95 7.17 22.08
N ASP A 239 -42.17 6.85 23.34
CA ASP A 239 -41.53 5.69 24.01
C ASP A 239 -41.75 4.38 23.26
N ARG A 240 -42.87 4.25 22.53
CA ARG A 240 -43.23 3.08 21.76
C ARG A 240 -42.48 2.96 20.44
N ALA A 241 -42.30 4.05 19.72
CA ALA A 241 -41.74 4.04 18.37
C ALA A 241 -40.27 4.45 18.30
N GLY A 242 -39.78 5.14 19.33
CA GLY A 242 -38.43 5.68 19.31
C GLY A 242 -38.21 6.73 18.21
N TYR A 243 -37.01 6.81 17.68
CA TYR A 243 -36.63 7.80 16.67
C TYR A 243 -36.13 7.18 15.35
N GLY A 244 -36.10 5.85 15.25
CA GLY A 244 -35.76 5.14 14.02
C GLY A 244 -34.27 5.02 13.71
N ALA A 245 -33.96 4.16 12.76
CA ALA A 245 -32.58 3.75 12.44
C ALA A 245 -31.73 4.90 11.88
N ILE A 246 -32.32 5.86 11.17
CA ILE A 246 -31.55 6.97 10.57
C ILE A 246 -30.99 7.90 11.63
N TYR A 247 -31.79 8.31 12.63
CA TYR A 247 -31.30 9.14 13.73
C TYR A 247 -30.25 8.43 14.57
N GLU A 248 -30.43 7.12 14.83
CA GLU A 248 -29.46 6.35 15.60
C GLU A 248 -28.15 6.20 14.84
N ALA A 249 -28.17 5.90 13.55
CA ALA A 249 -26.96 5.87 12.73
C ALA A 249 -26.22 7.22 12.73
N ALA A 250 -26.95 8.33 12.61
CA ALA A 250 -26.40 9.68 12.66
C ALA A 250 -25.74 9.98 14.01
N ARG A 251 -26.38 9.60 15.13
CA ARG A 251 -25.81 9.70 16.48
C ARG A 251 -24.49 8.94 16.59
N ILE A 252 -24.49 7.66 16.22
CA ILE A 252 -23.33 6.79 16.31
C ILE A 252 -22.16 7.34 15.49
N ILE A 253 -22.39 7.71 14.22
CA ILE A 253 -21.35 8.25 13.33
C ILE A 253 -20.77 9.55 13.92
N ASN A 254 -21.62 10.43 14.44
CA ASN A 254 -21.18 11.67 15.06
C ASN A 254 -20.38 11.42 16.34
N GLU A 255 -20.77 10.45 17.16
CA GLU A 255 -20.00 10.06 18.34
C GLU A 255 -18.66 9.41 17.97
N PHE A 256 -18.57 8.59 16.91
CA PHE A 256 -17.31 8.11 16.38
C PHE A 256 -16.38 9.28 16.06
N ARG A 257 -16.89 10.26 15.30
CA ARG A 257 -16.14 11.47 14.95
C ARG A 257 -15.67 12.21 16.19
N THR A 258 -16.53 12.47 17.15
CA THR A 258 -16.21 13.24 18.35
C THR A 258 -15.19 12.51 19.24
N ALA A 259 -15.30 11.18 19.37
CA ALA A 259 -14.45 10.41 20.26
C ALA A 259 -13.07 10.08 19.68
N LEU A 260 -12.93 9.99 18.35
CA LEU A 260 -11.72 9.42 17.72
C LEU A 260 -10.97 10.40 16.80
N SER A 261 -11.59 11.51 16.37
CA SER A 261 -10.98 12.41 15.36
C SER A 261 -9.72 13.15 15.83
N SER A 262 -9.49 13.23 17.13
CA SER A 262 -8.29 13.86 17.70
C SER A 262 -7.11 12.93 17.83
N GLU A 263 -7.28 11.63 17.57
CA GLU A 263 -6.20 10.66 17.69
C GLU A 263 -5.23 10.78 16.51
N GLN A 264 -3.96 11.00 16.82
CA GLN A 264 -2.94 11.22 15.82
C GLN A 264 -2.73 9.96 14.95
N TYR A 265 -2.64 10.16 13.64
CA TYR A 265 -2.48 9.10 12.62
C TYR A 265 -3.67 8.14 12.47
N LEU A 266 -4.74 8.32 13.24
CA LEU A 266 -6.00 7.62 13.05
C LEU A 266 -6.89 8.41 12.11
N THR A 267 -7.42 7.77 11.09
CA THR A 267 -8.52 8.34 10.28
C THR A 267 -9.53 7.26 9.97
N PHE A 268 -10.79 7.65 9.91
CA PHE A 268 -11.88 6.78 9.51
C PHE A 268 -12.91 7.60 8.74
N ASN A 269 -13.49 7.00 7.73
CA ASN A 269 -14.41 7.67 6.84
C ASN A 269 -15.66 6.83 6.64
N PRO A 270 -16.87 7.34 6.91
CA PRO A 270 -18.10 6.74 6.42
C PRO A 270 -18.21 7.04 4.92
N GLY A 271 -17.84 6.06 4.07
CA GLY A 271 -17.83 6.22 2.62
C GLY A 271 -19.19 6.03 1.97
N LEU A 272 -20.06 5.26 2.61
CA LEU A 272 -21.42 4.98 2.14
C LEU A 272 -22.38 4.91 3.31
N ILE A 273 -23.57 5.49 3.16
CA ILE A 273 -24.72 5.32 4.05
C ILE A 273 -25.98 5.06 3.22
N ILE A 274 -26.71 4.01 3.57
CA ILE A 274 -27.97 3.65 2.93
C ILE A 274 -29.00 3.41 4.02
N GLY A 275 -30.16 4.06 3.94
CA GLY A 275 -31.24 3.90 4.93
C GLY A 275 -32.61 3.99 4.29
N GLY A 276 -33.55 3.25 4.82
CA GLY A 276 -34.94 3.25 4.30
C GLY A 276 -35.81 2.18 4.93
N SER A 277 -37.01 1.98 4.36
CA SER A 277 -37.92 0.90 4.76
C SER A 277 -37.40 -0.47 4.30
N GLU A 278 -36.75 -0.50 3.15
CA GLU A 278 -36.07 -1.67 2.59
C GLU A 278 -34.72 -1.22 2.05
N ILE A 279 -33.68 -2.00 2.34
CA ILE A 279 -32.32 -1.73 1.84
C ILE A 279 -31.75 -2.98 1.19
N ASN A 280 -31.05 -2.78 0.08
CA ASN A 280 -30.21 -3.80 -0.55
C ASN A 280 -28.77 -3.27 -0.58
N TYR A 281 -27.85 -3.99 0.06
CA TYR A 281 -26.44 -3.62 0.16
C TYR A 281 -25.55 -4.74 -0.33
N ASP A 282 -24.68 -4.42 -1.30
CA ASP A 282 -23.62 -5.29 -1.80
C ASP A 282 -22.28 -4.85 -1.21
N GLN A 283 -21.80 -5.62 -0.24
CA GLN A 283 -20.52 -5.32 0.44
C GLN A 283 -19.32 -5.38 -0.51
N ASN A 284 -19.32 -6.28 -1.50
CA ASN A 284 -18.19 -6.46 -2.41
C ASN A 284 -18.01 -5.29 -3.38
N LYS A 285 -19.11 -4.60 -3.69
CA LYS A 285 -19.12 -3.44 -4.59
C LYS A 285 -19.20 -2.11 -3.85
N ALA A 286 -19.31 -2.12 -2.52
CA ALA A 286 -19.61 -0.95 -1.71
C ALA A 286 -20.75 -0.12 -2.31
N SER A 287 -21.85 -0.78 -2.69
CA SER A 287 -22.99 -0.17 -3.39
C SER A 287 -24.30 -0.69 -2.85
N GLY A 288 -25.39 0.00 -3.15
CA GLY A 288 -26.71 -0.48 -2.78
C GLY A 288 -27.83 0.46 -3.18
N SER A 289 -29.07 0.05 -2.88
CA SER A 289 -30.28 0.81 -3.11
C SER A 289 -31.19 0.77 -1.88
N ALA A 290 -32.04 1.77 -1.74
CA ALA A 290 -33.02 1.84 -0.68
C ALA A 290 -34.40 2.25 -1.22
N ILE A 291 -35.45 1.75 -0.59
CA ILE A 291 -36.83 2.18 -0.78
C ILE A 291 -37.30 2.80 0.54
N GLY A 292 -37.92 3.96 0.48
CA GLY A 292 -38.48 4.64 1.65
C GLY A 292 -39.76 5.41 1.32
N LYS A 293 -40.46 5.84 2.37
CA LYS A 293 -41.59 6.76 2.29
C LYS A 293 -41.44 7.82 3.38
N ASP A 294 -41.72 9.07 3.07
CA ASP A 294 -41.52 10.20 3.98
C ASP A 294 -42.32 10.08 5.29
N ASN A 295 -43.43 9.36 5.28
CA ASN A 295 -44.29 9.16 6.44
C ASN A 295 -44.04 7.81 7.18
N ILE A 296 -42.91 7.14 6.92
CA ILE A 296 -42.52 5.90 7.60
C ILE A 296 -41.21 6.11 8.35
N ILE A 297 -41.22 5.70 9.62
CA ILE A 297 -39.99 5.64 10.44
C ILE A 297 -39.08 4.54 9.84
N SER A 298 -37.88 4.93 9.39
CA SER A 298 -36.93 4.01 8.77
C SER A 298 -36.47 2.91 9.75
N PRO A 299 -36.71 1.63 9.43
CA PRO A 299 -36.29 0.53 10.28
C PRO A 299 -34.83 0.13 10.10
N SER A 300 -34.16 0.54 9.04
CA SER A 300 -32.83 0.00 8.71
C SER A 300 -31.91 1.04 8.12
N VAL A 301 -30.64 1.00 8.55
CA VAL A 301 -29.53 1.74 7.97
C VAL A 301 -28.28 0.84 7.94
N VAL A 302 -27.54 0.93 6.83
CA VAL A 302 -26.17 0.38 6.72
C VAL A 302 -25.23 1.55 6.45
N VAL A 303 -24.13 1.60 7.17
CA VAL A 303 -22.99 2.49 6.92
C VAL A 303 -21.76 1.65 6.74
N SER A 304 -20.98 1.93 5.72
CA SER A 304 -19.67 1.31 5.51
C SER A 304 -18.59 2.35 5.30
N GLY A 305 -17.37 2.03 5.70
CA GLY A 305 -16.26 2.94 5.60
C GLY A 305 -14.91 2.28 5.83
N ASP A 306 -13.85 3.06 5.68
CA ASP A 306 -12.49 2.64 5.97
C ASP A 306 -11.98 3.15 7.32
N LEU A 307 -10.94 2.52 7.83
CA LEU A 307 -10.20 2.86 9.04
C LEU A 307 -8.72 2.79 8.72
N ARG A 308 -7.99 3.90 8.88
CA ARG A 308 -6.55 3.98 8.71
C ARG A 308 -5.86 4.18 10.06
N PHE A 309 -4.85 3.36 10.33
CA PHE A 309 -4.18 3.29 11.62
C PHE A 309 -2.67 3.08 11.44
N LEU A 310 -1.88 3.41 12.45
CA LEU A 310 -0.42 3.23 12.40
C LEU A 310 0.03 1.89 13.00
N THR A 311 -0.68 1.38 14.02
CA THR A 311 -0.35 0.13 14.69
C THR A 311 -1.59 -0.74 14.89
N GLU A 312 -1.40 -2.06 15.00
CA GLU A 312 -2.48 -2.99 15.33
C GLU A 312 -3.19 -2.63 16.64
N GLN A 313 -2.42 -2.18 17.66
CA GLN A 313 -2.98 -1.74 18.93
C GLN A 313 -3.91 -0.53 18.73
N GLN A 314 -3.52 0.43 17.89
CA GLN A 314 -4.35 1.60 17.57
C GLN A 314 -5.66 1.17 16.89
N LYS A 315 -5.59 0.23 15.94
CA LYS A 315 -6.77 -0.34 15.28
C LYS A 315 -7.74 -0.95 16.29
N GLU A 316 -7.22 -1.81 17.18
CA GLU A 316 -8.07 -2.50 18.16
C GLU A 316 -8.65 -1.54 19.20
N ASN A 317 -7.91 -0.52 19.63
CA ASN A 317 -8.41 0.52 20.53
C ASN A 317 -9.55 1.32 19.86
N ALA A 318 -9.38 1.72 18.59
CA ALA A 318 -10.40 2.43 17.84
C ALA A 318 -11.68 1.58 17.68
N ARG A 319 -11.51 0.30 17.30
CA ARG A 319 -12.63 -0.64 17.19
C ARG A 319 -13.35 -0.89 18.51
N ALA A 320 -12.59 -1.01 19.61
CA ALA A 320 -13.18 -1.15 20.95
C ALA A 320 -14.01 0.08 21.32
N LYS A 321 -13.49 1.28 21.01
CA LYS A 321 -14.23 2.53 21.25
C LYS A 321 -15.48 2.65 20.39
N MET A 322 -15.40 2.26 19.13
CA MET A 322 -16.57 2.21 18.23
C MET A 322 -17.63 1.24 18.79
N ARG A 323 -17.25 0.04 19.21
CA ARG A 323 -18.19 -0.92 19.83
C ARG A 323 -18.80 -0.39 21.14
N GLU A 324 -18.01 0.28 22.00
CA GLU A 324 -18.51 0.93 23.22
C GLU A 324 -19.60 1.96 22.89
N ILE A 325 -19.39 2.77 21.87
CA ILE A 325 -20.37 3.80 21.42
C ILE A 325 -21.66 3.14 20.93
N VAL A 326 -21.54 2.05 20.14
CA VAL A 326 -22.69 1.30 19.64
C VAL A 326 -23.47 0.65 20.79
N SER A 327 -22.80 0.19 21.84
CA SER A 327 -23.42 -0.52 22.98
C SER A 327 -24.16 0.39 23.99
N LYS A 328 -24.14 1.69 23.78
CA LYS A 328 -24.81 2.67 24.70
C LYS A 328 -26.33 2.77 24.53
N HIS A 329 -26.94 1.82 23.88
CA HIS A 329 -28.39 1.70 23.72
C HIS A 329 -28.93 0.40 24.22
#